data_3f6d2b8ba0d96f0a1ac8c1f2b5c130b8
#
_entry.id   3f6d2b8ba0d96f0a1ac8c1f2b5c130b8
#
_cell.length_a   1.000
_cell.length_b   1.000
_cell.length_c   1.000
_cell.angle_alpha   90.00
_cell.angle_beta   90.00
_cell.angle_gamma   90.00
#
_symmetry.space_group_name_H-M   'P 1'
#
loop_
_entity.id
_entity.type
_entity.pdbx_description
1 polymer ?
#
loop_
_entity_poly.entity_id
_entity_poly.type
_entity_poly.pdbx_seq_one_letter_code
_entity_poly.pdbx_strand_id
1 'polypeptide(L)'
;MAFSQYYKLLYINPDPPQRDIITAHLQELVLPKLTPAQIEDLEEPIQLTEVHHAIRQLAHGKAPGMDGFPMEYYATYSELLAPKLLEVFVEAWERGQLPSTMGEALIVVLHKKGRDPLDVSSYRPLSLLTTDYKILGKILANRLQQHITSLIHPDQNGFIPKRNTFLNTRRLLSIMHAISQEEQNPVVVSLDIEKAFDTLGWVYIQEVLKALQFGPNYIKWITTIYNQPQARVKTGHYISDSFTICRGTRQGCPLSPMIFALAMEPLACSLRTRGHQWRIEA
;
A
#
# COMPACT_ATOMS: atom_id res chain seq x y z
N MET A 1 21.90 -7.26 -15.32
CA MET A 1 22.58 -7.08 -14.01
C MET A 1 22.28 -5.71 -13.36
N ALA A 2 22.39 -4.58 -14.06
CA ALA A 2 22.17 -3.23 -13.45
C ALA A 2 20.82 -3.07 -12.74
N PHE A 3 19.70 -3.42 -13.37
CA PHE A 3 18.37 -3.31 -12.75
C PHE A 3 18.21 -4.17 -11.50
N SER A 4 18.69 -5.42 -11.50
CA SER A 4 18.60 -6.29 -10.33
C SER A 4 19.36 -5.70 -9.14
N GLN A 5 20.59 -5.21 -9.38
CA GLN A 5 21.40 -4.56 -8.35
C GLN A 5 20.72 -3.28 -7.82
N TYR A 6 20.19 -2.45 -8.72
CA TYR A 6 19.48 -1.23 -8.35
C TYR A 6 18.27 -1.49 -7.47
N TYR A 7 17.37 -2.42 -7.86
CA TYR A 7 16.18 -2.73 -7.07
C TYR A 7 16.53 -3.48 -5.78
N LYS A 8 17.56 -4.33 -5.78
CA LYS A 8 18.07 -4.93 -4.55
C LYS A 8 18.51 -3.86 -3.54
N LEU A 9 19.25 -2.85 -3.98
CA LEU A 9 19.67 -1.74 -3.12
C LEU A 9 18.47 -0.87 -2.70
N LEU A 10 17.53 -0.61 -3.62
CA LEU A 10 16.34 0.17 -3.32
C LEU A 10 15.50 -0.45 -2.20
N TYR A 11 15.34 -1.79 -2.20
CA TYR A 11 14.49 -2.49 -1.22
C TYR A 11 15.22 -2.91 0.06
N ILE A 12 16.54 -2.69 0.17
CA ILE A 12 17.24 -2.76 1.45
C ILE A 12 16.82 -1.56 2.31
N ASN A 13 16.63 -1.79 3.59
CA ASN A 13 16.42 -0.73 4.58
C ASN A 13 17.65 -0.66 5.49
N PRO A 14 18.71 0.06 5.10
CA PRO A 14 19.99 0.01 5.80
C PRO A 14 19.94 0.63 7.19
N ASP A 15 19.03 1.59 7.40
CA ASP A 15 18.86 2.32 8.67
C ASP A 15 17.38 2.48 8.98
N PRO A 16 16.67 1.41 9.40
CA PRO A 16 15.27 1.52 9.76
C PRO A 16 15.16 2.35 11.06
N PRO A 17 14.23 3.32 11.10
CA PRO A 17 14.00 4.09 12.31
C PRO A 17 13.62 3.16 13.46
N GLN A 18 14.15 3.46 14.65
CA GLN A 18 13.85 2.69 15.85
C GLN A 18 12.37 2.78 16.20
N ARG A 19 11.80 1.66 16.62
CA ARG A 19 10.38 1.54 16.94
C ARG A 19 9.93 2.57 17.96
N ASP A 20 10.73 2.79 18.99
CA ASP A 20 10.41 3.72 20.09
C ASP A 20 10.30 5.17 19.60
N ILE A 21 11.15 5.58 18.66
CA ILE A 21 11.08 6.92 18.03
C ILE A 21 9.78 7.07 17.23
N ILE A 22 9.42 6.03 16.46
CA ILE A 22 8.16 6.04 15.70
C ILE A 22 6.98 6.15 16.65
N THR A 23 6.95 5.31 17.68
CA THR A 23 5.85 5.26 18.66
C THR A 23 5.71 6.57 19.41
N ALA A 24 6.82 7.16 19.88
CA ALA A 24 6.81 8.46 20.55
C ALA A 24 6.22 9.56 19.66
N HIS A 25 6.67 9.62 18.40
CA HIS A 25 6.14 10.60 17.43
C HIS A 25 4.63 10.42 17.18
N LEU A 26 4.17 9.17 17.00
CA LEU A 26 2.75 8.91 16.77
C LEU A 26 1.87 9.23 17.99
N GLN A 27 2.40 9.11 19.21
CA GLN A 27 1.70 9.48 20.46
C GLN A 27 1.48 10.99 20.63
N GLU A 28 2.33 11.82 19.98
CA GLU A 28 2.16 13.29 19.98
C GLU A 28 1.00 13.75 19.07
N LEU A 29 0.52 12.87 18.18
CA LEU A 29 -0.49 13.21 17.18
C LEU A 29 -1.90 12.80 17.64
N VAL A 30 -2.88 13.65 17.34
CA VAL A 30 -4.30 13.32 17.50
C VAL A 30 -4.78 12.60 16.23
N LEU A 31 -4.51 11.30 16.16
CA LEU A 31 -4.91 10.48 15.02
C LEU A 31 -6.35 9.96 15.20
N PRO A 32 -7.09 9.81 14.10
CA PRO A 32 -8.36 9.10 14.12
C PRO A 32 -8.17 7.65 14.57
N LYS A 33 -9.21 7.05 15.15
CA LYS A 33 -9.13 5.70 15.70
C LYS A 33 -10.34 4.90 15.25
N LEU A 34 -10.15 3.62 15.04
CA LEU A 34 -11.25 2.68 14.82
C LEU A 34 -12.14 2.58 16.07
N THR A 35 -13.44 2.48 15.86
CA THR A 35 -14.39 2.15 16.90
C THR A 35 -14.35 0.67 17.25
N PRO A 36 -14.80 0.22 18.43
CA PRO A 36 -14.86 -1.21 18.79
C PRO A 36 -15.57 -2.07 17.74
N ALA A 37 -16.69 -1.62 17.19
CA ALA A 37 -17.42 -2.36 16.15
C ALA A 37 -16.62 -2.48 14.84
N GLN A 38 -15.88 -1.44 14.45
CA GLN A 38 -15.02 -1.49 13.26
C GLN A 38 -13.81 -2.42 13.47
N ILE A 39 -13.27 -2.47 14.69
CA ILE A 39 -12.22 -3.42 15.05
C ILE A 39 -12.76 -4.85 14.93
N GLU A 40 -13.91 -5.15 15.54
CA GLU A 40 -14.55 -6.46 15.51
C GLU A 40 -14.74 -6.97 14.07
N ASP A 41 -15.26 -6.10 13.16
CA ASP A 41 -15.46 -6.42 11.75
C ASP A 41 -14.13 -6.75 11.02
N LEU A 42 -13.05 -6.04 11.33
CA LEU A 42 -11.72 -6.29 10.74
C LEU A 42 -11.03 -7.54 11.30
N GLU A 43 -11.38 -7.96 12.52
CA GLU A 43 -10.77 -9.07 13.24
C GLU A 43 -11.38 -10.44 12.89
N GLU A 44 -12.52 -10.47 12.21
CA GLU A 44 -13.19 -11.71 11.79
C GLU A 44 -12.27 -12.61 10.96
N PRO A 45 -12.34 -13.93 11.12
CA PRO A 45 -11.67 -14.88 10.23
C PRO A 45 -12.12 -14.70 8.78
N ILE A 46 -11.23 -14.96 7.83
CA ILE A 46 -11.58 -14.90 6.39
C ILE A 46 -12.64 -15.98 6.10
N GLN A 47 -13.72 -15.57 5.43
CA GLN A 47 -14.84 -16.41 5.07
C GLN A 47 -14.76 -16.84 3.59
N LEU A 48 -15.30 -18.01 3.27
CA LEU A 48 -15.35 -18.51 1.88
C LEU A 48 -16.07 -17.54 0.93
N THR A 49 -17.11 -16.86 1.43
CA THR A 49 -17.85 -15.83 0.70
C THR A 49 -16.98 -14.64 0.28
N GLU A 50 -16.00 -14.26 1.11
CA GLU A 50 -15.05 -13.20 0.79
C GLU A 50 -14.07 -13.63 -0.30
N VAL A 51 -13.64 -14.91 -0.29
CA VAL A 51 -12.78 -15.46 -1.34
C VAL A 51 -13.50 -15.42 -2.69
N HIS A 52 -14.74 -15.92 -2.77
CA HIS A 52 -15.56 -15.85 -3.98
C HIS A 52 -15.81 -14.39 -4.41
N HIS A 53 -16.06 -13.49 -3.47
CA HIS A 53 -16.27 -12.07 -3.77
C HIS A 53 -15.01 -11.42 -4.34
N ALA A 54 -13.84 -11.67 -3.75
CA ALA A 54 -12.57 -11.16 -4.24
C ALA A 54 -12.25 -11.68 -5.65
N ILE A 55 -12.50 -12.97 -5.92
CA ILE A 55 -12.35 -13.58 -7.24
C ILE A 55 -13.20 -12.84 -8.27
N ARG A 56 -14.47 -12.55 -7.97
CA ARG A 56 -15.37 -11.82 -8.90
C ARG A 56 -14.99 -10.37 -9.14
N GLN A 57 -14.31 -9.72 -8.18
CA GLN A 57 -13.96 -8.30 -8.26
C GLN A 57 -12.63 -8.02 -8.95
N LEU A 58 -11.74 -8.99 -9.04
CA LEU A 58 -10.43 -8.78 -9.66
C LEU A 58 -10.56 -8.65 -11.19
N ALA A 59 -9.80 -7.70 -11.75
CA ALA A 59 -9.87 -7.41 -13.17
C ALA A 59 -9.28 -8.53 -14.02
N HIS A 60 -10.00 -8.93 -15.06
CA HIS A 60 -9.55 -9.85 -16.11
C HIS A 60 -8.54 -9.20 -17.07
N GLY A 61 -7.85 -10.01 -17.88
CA GLY A 61 -6.90 -9.54 -18.88
C GLY A 61 -5.62 -8.93 -18.30
N LYS A 62 -5.28 -9.25 -17.05
CA LYS A 62 -4.04 -8.79 -16.40
C LYS A 62 -3.00 -9.90 -16.39
N ALA A 63 -1.73 -9.49 -16.57
CA ALA A 63 -0.61 -10.41 -16.51
C ALA A 63 -0.57 -11.18 -15.18
N PRO A 64 -0.38 -12.51 -15.22
CA PRO A 64 -0.21 -13.34 -14.04
C PRO A 64 1.15 -13.10 -13.37
N GLY A 65 1.34 -13.68 -12.20
CA GLY A 65 2.63 -13.78 -11.51
C GLY A 65 3.54 -14.84 -12.15
N MET A 66 4.57 -15.26 -11.38
CA MET A 66 5.55 -16.25 -11.82
C MET A 66 4.96 -17.66 -12.08
N ASP A 67 3.84 -17.97 -11.44
CA ASP A 67 3.10 -19.23 -11.56
C ASP A 67 2.35 -19.37 -12.90
N GLY A 68 2.14 -18.26 -13.62
CA GLY A 68 1.46 -18.24 -14.90
C GLY A 68 -0.06 -18.36 -14.85
N PHE A 69 -0.68 -18.46 -13.66
CA PHE A 69 -2.13 -18.58 -13.52
C PHE A 69 -2.83 -17.20 -13.57
N PRO A 70 -3.57 -16.88 -14.65
CA PRO A 70 -4.29 -15.62 -14.75
C PRO A 70 -5.60 -15.64 -13.94
N MET A 71 -6.22 -14.48 -13.77
CA MET A 71 -7.48 -14.35 -13.03
C MET A 71 -8.62 -15.19 -13.62
N GLU A 72 -8.64 -15.34 -14.93
CA GLU A 72 -9.61 -16.14 -15.67
C GLU A 72 -9.64 -17.62 -15.22
N TYR A 73 -8.47 -18.16 -14.88
CA TYR A 73 -8.36 -19.53 -14.34
C TYR A 73 -9.10 -19.63 -12.99
N TYR A 74 -8.86 -18.68 -12.08
CA TYR A 74 -9.53 -18.66 -10.78
C TYR A 74 -11.03 -18.36 -10.90
N ALA A 75 -11.43 -17.50 -11.84
CA ALA A 75 -12.83 -17.22 -12.09
C ALA A 75 -13.59 -18.44 -12.65
N THR A 76 -12.98 -19.16 -13.61
CA THR A 76 -13.59 -20.35 -14.22
C THR A 76 -13.76 -21.49 -13.22
N TYR A 77 -12.79 -21.70 -12.35
CA TYR A 77 -12.78 -22.80 -11.40
C TYR A 77 -13.04 -22.34 -9.95
N SER A 78 -13.77 -21.24 -9.76
CA SER A 78 -13.92 -20.62 -8.43
C SER A 78 -14.54 -21.55 -7.39
N GLU A 79 -15.51 -22.37 -7.77
CA GLU A 79 -16.18 -23.31 -6.84
C GLU A 79 -15.23 -24.39 -6.32
N LEU A 80 -14.24 -24.78 -7.13
CA LEU A 80 -13.22 -25.76 -6.76
C LEU A 80 -12.06 -25.12 -5.99
N LEU A 81 -11.61 -23.94 -6.45
CA LEU A 81 -10.39 -23.30 -5.95
C LEU A 81 -10.61 -22.45 -4.70
N ALA A 82 -11.78 -21.81 -4.54
CA ALA A 82 -12.01 -20.93 -3.39
C ALA A 82 -11.92 -21.64 -2.04
N PRO A 83 -12.46 -22.86 -1.84
CA PRO A 83 -12.26 -23.61 -0.59
C PRO A 83 -10.78 -23.91 -0.33
N LYS A 84 -10.03 -24.30 -1.36
CA LYS A 84 -8.58 -24.59 -1.24
C LYS A 84 -7.76 -23.35 -0.93
N LEU A 85 -8.10 -22.20 -1.54
CA LEU A 85 -7.47 -20.92 -1.20
C LEU A 85 -7.76 -20.54 0.26
N LEU A 86 -8.96 -20.76 0.76
CA LEU A 86 -9.29 -20.52 2.15
C LEU A 86 -8.44 -21.37 3.11
N GLU A 87 -8.26 -22.66 2.82
CA GLU A 87 -7.37 -23.54 3.59
C GLU A 87 -5.92 -22.99 3.61
N VAL A 88 -5.40 -22.56 2.45
CA VAL A 88 -4.06 -21.96 2.33
C VAL A 88 -3.97 -20.65 3.12
N PHE A 89 -4.98 -19.80 3.09
CA PHE A 89 -4.98 -18.54 3.85
C PHE A 89 -5.03 -18.79 5.36
N VAL A 90 -5.83 -19.74 5.83
CA VAL A 90 -5.86 -20.12 7.25
C VAL A 90 -4.50 -20.63 7.69
N GLU A 91 -3.88 -21.54 6.94
CA GLU A 91 -2.54 -22.05 7.25
C GLU A 91 -1.47 -20.93 7.24
N ALA A 92 -1.53 -20.02 6.25
CA ALA A 92 -0.63 -18.88 6.20
C ALA A 92 -0.79 -17.94 7.40
N TRP A 93 -2.05 -17.74 7.86
CA TRP A 93 -2.33 -16.95 9.05
C TRP A 93 -1.80 -17.62 10.32
N GLU A 94 -1.99 -18.92 10.47
CA GLU A 94 -1.49 -19.68 11.62
C GLU A 94 0.03 -19.65 11.70
N ARG A 95 0.70 -19.90 10.57
CA ARG A 95 2.18 -19.88 10.46
C ARG A 95 2.77 -18.48 10.50
N GLY A 96 2.00 -17.42 10.27
CA GLY A 96 2.50 -16.05 10.11
C GLY A 96 3.40 -15.86 8.88
N GLN A 97 3.25 -16.72 7.86
CA GLN A 97 4.05 -16.69 6.63
C GLN A 97 3.24 -17.20 5.44
N LEU A 98 3.34 -16.49 4.32
CA LEU A 98 2.76 -16.94 3.05
C LEU A 98 3.57 -18.11 2.46
N PRO A 99 2.94 -19.00 1.66
CA PRO A 99 3.67 -19.94 0.80
C PRO A 99 4.71 -19.17 -0.05
N SER A 100 5.86 -19.79 -0.29
CA SER A 100 6.97 -19.15 -1.01
C SER A 100 6.56 -18.63 -2.40
N THR A 101 5.70 -19.37 -3.10
CA THR A 101 5.15 -18.98 -4.40
C THR A 101 4.32 -17.70 -4.34
N MET A 102 3.51 -17.52 -3.30
CA MET A 102 2.75 -16.28 -3.06
C MET A 102 3.66 -15.13 -2.61
N GLY A 103 4.72 -15.44 -1.89
CA GLY A 103 5.69 -14.48 -1.38
C GLY A 103 6.56 -13.82 -2.47
N GLU A 104 6.74 -14.47 -3.63
CA GLU A 104 7.64 -14.01 -4.69
C GLU A 104 6.92 -13.13 -5.73
N ALA A 105 7.56 -12.02 -6.11
CA ALA A 105 7.09 -11.09 -7.13
C ALA A 105 8.05 -11.05 -8.33
N LEU A 106 7.51 -10.90 -9.54
CA LEU A 106 8.29 -10.57 -10.72
C LEU A 106 8.20 -9.07 -11.01
N ILE A 107 9.30 -8.36 -10.81
CA ILE A 107 9.39 -6.93 -11.11
C ILE A 107 9.66 -6.75 -12.59
N VAL A 108 8.72 -6.14 -13.29
CA VAL A 108 8.88 -5.67 -14.68
C VAL A 108 9.15 -4.17 -14.66
N VAL A 109 10.11 -3.73 -15.44
CA VAL A 109 10.53 -2.33 -15.46
C VAL A 109 9.84 -1.57 -16.59
N LEU A 110 9.20 -0.46 -16.28
CA LEU A 110 8.48 0.40 -17.22
C LEU A 110 9.22 1.73 -17.37
N HIS A 111 9.69 2.03 -18.58
CA HIS A 111 10.39 3.28 -18.87
C HIS A 111 9.48 4.51 -18.68
N LYS A 112 9.95 5.53 -17.98
CA LYS A 112 9.27 6.82 -17.83
C LYS A 112 9.49 7.65 -19.09
N LYS A 113 8.40 8.03 -19.76
CA LYS A 113 8.46 8.85 -20.99
C LYS A 113 9.28 10.13 -20.76
N GLY A 114 10.21 10.43 -21.69
CA GLY A 114 11.03 11.64 -21.64
C GLY A 114 12.24 11.59 -20.69
N ARG A 115 12.54 10.43 -20.10
CA ARG A 115 13.77 10.23 -19.30
C ARG A 115 14.82 9.47 -20.10
N ASP A 116 16.07 9.54 -19.65
CA ASP A 116 17.18 8.81 -20.27
C ASP A 116 16.97 7.30 -20.12
N PRO A 117 16.89 6.51 -21.22
CA PRO A 117 16.72 5.06 -21.16
C PRO A 117 17.96 4.31 -20.65
N LEU A 118 19.12 4.95 -20.60
CA LEU A 118 20.34 4.38 -20.04
C LEU A 118 20.43 4.51 -18.52
N ASP A 119 19.62 5.39 -17.94
CA ASP A 119 19.53 5.53 -16.48
C ASP A 119 18.48 4.58 -15.90
N VAL A 120 18.89 3.68 -15.01
CA VAL A 120 18.02 2.72 -14.32
C VAL A 120 16.94 3.43 -13.48
N SER A 121 17.22 4.61 -12.96
CA SER A 121 16.26 5.42 -12.18
C SER A 121 15.09 5.95 -13.03
N SER A 122 15.26 5.97 -14.34
CA SER A 122 14.24 6.35 -15.33
C SER A 122 13.13 5.31 -15.50
N TYR A 123 13.15 4.23 -14.74
CA TYR A 123 12.16 3.16 -14.82
C TYR A 123 11.32 3.08 -13.54
N ARG A 124 10.06 2.64 -13.71
CA ARG A 124 9.15 2.31 -12.60
C ARG A 124 9.08 0.81 -12.45
N PRO A 125 9.16 0.26 -11.23
CA PRO A 125 8.90 -1.15 -11.00
C PRO A 125 7.40 -1.42 -11.04
N LEU A 126 6.99 -2.47 -11.73
CA LEU A 126 5.66 -3.05 -11.65
C LEU A 126 5.81 -4.49 -11.16
N SER A 127 5.25 -4.79 -10.00
CA SER A 127 5.29 -6.13 -9.42
C SER A 127 4.16 -6.98 -10.00
N LEU A 128 4.51 -7.98 -10.79
CA LEU A 128 3.59 -9.05 -11.19
C LEU A 128 3.52 -10.05 -10.04
N LEU A 129 2.44 -9.97 -9.29
CA LEU A 129 2.12 -10.85 -8.17
C LEU A 129 1.25 -12.00 -8.65
N THR A 130 1.33 -13.15 -7.98
CA THR A 130 0.46 -14.29 -8.23
C THR A 130 -1.00 -13.92 -7.97
N THR A 131 -1.92 -14.61 -8.62
CA THR A 131 -3.34 -14.27 -8.53
C THR A 131 -3.91 -14.63 -7.15
N ASP A 132 -3.45 -15.71 -6.54
CA ASP A 132 -3.79 -16.10 -5.17
C ASP A 132 -3.39 -15.01 -4.14
N TYR A 133 -2.18 -14.44 -4.27
CA TYR A 133 -1.78 -13.27 -3.46
C TYR A 133 -2.70 -12.07 -3.67
N LYS A 134 -3.07 -11.79 -4.93
CA LYS A 134 -3.99 -10.67 -5.25
C LYS A 134 -5.38 -10.91 -4.66
N ILE A 135 -5.86 -12.16 -4.61
CA ILE A 135 -7.14 -12.52 -3.98
C ILE A 135 -7.09 -12.23 -2.48
N LEU A 136 -6.04 -12.69 -1.77
CA LEU A 136 -5.85 -12.37 -0.35
C LEU A 136 -5.77 -10.84 -0.12
N GLY A 137 -4.94 -10.16 -0.90
CA GLY A 137 -4.81 -8.70 -0.82
C GLY A 137 -6.13 -7.98 -1.10
N LYS A 138 -6.98 -8.52 -1.98
CA LYS A 138 -8.30 -7.96 -2.29
C LYS A 138 -9.30 -8.16 -1.15
N ILE A 139 -9.28 -9.31 -0.46
CA ILE A 139 -10.10 -9.56 0.73
C ILE A 139 -9.78 -8.51 1.81
N LEU A 140 -8.50 -8.37 2.16
CA LEU A 140 -8.08 -7.41 3.17
C LEU A 140 -8.36 -5.95 2.75
N ALA A 141 -8.21 -5.66 1.46
CA ALA A 141 -8.57 -4.36 0.90
C ALA A 141 -10.06 -4.07 1.00
N ASN A 142 -10.92 -5.05 0.72
CA ASN A 142 -12.38 -4.90 0.83
C ASN A 142 -12.81 -4.60 2.26
N ARG A 143 -12.25 -5.30 3.25
CA ARG A 143 -12.50 -5.04 4.68
C ARG A 143 -12.07 -3.62 5.05
N LEU A 144 -10.84 -3.24 4.72
CA LEU A 144 -10.31 -1.91 5.02
C LEU A 144 -11.12 -0.79 4.35
N GLN A 145 -11.59 -1.03 3.12
CA GLN A 145 -12.35 -0.05 2.33
C GLN A 145 -13.64 0.40 3.01
N GLN A 146 -14.24 -0.42 3.87
CA GLN A 146 -15.46 -0.09 4.59
C GLN A 146 -15.22 0.99 5.65
N HIS A 147 -14.00 1.03 6.22
CA HIS A 147 -13.66 1.87 7.37
C HIS A 147 -12.65 2.97 7.07
N ILE A 148 -11.92 2.91 5.95
CA ILE A 148 -10.80 3.82 5.66
C ILE A 148 -11.22 5.30 5.62
N THR A 149 -12.45 5.61 5.24
CA THR A 149 -12.94 7.00 5.18
C THR A 149 -13.05 7.66 6.54
N SER A 150 -13.19 6.90 7.63
CA SER A 150 -13.20 7.41 9.00
C SER A 150 -11.78 7.62 9.56
N LEU A 151 -10.78 6.99 8.96
CA LEU A 151 -9.39 7.04 9.38
C LEU A 151 -8.55 8.07 8.63
N ILE A 152 -9.07 8.59 7.53
CA ILE A 152 -8.32 9.49 6.64
C ILE A 152 -9.02 10.84 6.56
N HIS A 153 -8.28 11.90 6.88
CA HIS A 153 -8.81 13.26 6.82
C HIS A 153 -9.37 13.60 5.42
N PRO A 154 -10.45 14.42 5.31
CA PRO A 154 -11.07 14.79 4.03
C PRO A 154 -10.13 15.44 3.00
N ASP A 155 -9.02 16.03 3.43
CA ASP A 155 -8.03 16.64 2.52
C ASP A 155 -7.26 15.62 1.70
N GLN A 156 -7.12 14.38 2.18
CA GLN A 156 -6.44 13.32 1.47
C GLN A 156 -7.41 12.59 0.55
N ASN A 157 -7.28 12.83 -0.76
CA ASN A 157 -8.18 12.26 -1.77
C ASN A 157 -7.60 11.05 -2.51
N GLY A 158 -6.28 10.89 -2.51
CA GLY A 158 -5.62 9.80 -3.22
C GLY A 158 -5.97 8.43 -2.65
N PHE A 159 -6.43 7.51 -3.52
CA PHE A 159 -6.74 6.11 -3.20
C PHE A 159 -7.90 5.89 -2.20
N ILE A 160 -8.64 6.93 -1.85
CA ILE A 160 -9.77 6.82 -0.94
C ILE A 160 -11.07 6.72 -1.75
N PRO A 161 -11.92 5.70 -1.47
CA PRO A 161 -13.18 5.52 -2.18
C PRO A 161 -14.08 6.76 -2.13
N LYS A 162 -14.76 7.05 -3.23
CA LYS A 162 -15.71 8.17 -3.38
C LYS A 162 -15.11 9.57 -3.21
N ARG A 163 -13.78 9.72 -3.06
CA ARG A 163 -13.10 11.02 -3.05
C ARG A 163 -12.56 11.35 -4.45
N ASN A 164 -12.56 12.65 -4.77
CA ASN A 164 -12.11 13.16 -6.06
C ASN A 164 -11.06 14.25 -5.87
N THR A 165 -9.92 14.10 -6.55
CA THR A 165 -8.81 15.07 -6.53
C THR A 165 -9.21 16.46 -7.06
N PHE A 166 -10.28 16.56 -7.86
CA PHE A 166 -10.82 17.85 -8.31
C PHE A 166 -11.19 18.78 -7.14
N LEU A 167 -11.67 18.22 -6.02
CA LEU A 167 -11.99 19.00 -4.82
C LEU A 167 -10.74 19.69 -4.25
N ASN A 168 -9.59 19.04 -4.24
CA ASN A 168 -8.34 19.64 -3.77
C ASN A 168 -7.85 20.74 -4.71
N THR A 169 -7.96 20.53 -6.03
CA THR A 169 -7.61 21.56 -7.02
C THR A 169 -8.52 22.78 -6.84
N ARG A 170 -9.84 22.59 -6.70
CA ARG A 170 -10.78 23.69 -6.48
C ARG A 170 -10.47 24.43 -5.17
N ARG A 171 -10.20 23.70 -4.09
CA ARG A 171 -9.84 24.29 -2.80
C ARG A 171 -8.56 25.14 -2.91
N LEU A 172 -7.51 24.62 -3.54
CA LEU A 172 -6.28 25.36 -3.78
C LEU A 172 -6.54 26.67 -4.56
N LEU A 173 -7.30 26.60 -5.64
CA LEU A 173 -7.65 27.78 -6.42
C LEU A 173 -8.48 28.81 -5.62
N SER A 174 -9.40 28.36 -4.77
CA SER A 174 -10.18 29.21 -3.88
C SER A 174 -9.29 29.91 -2.83
N ILE A 175 -8.35 29.17 -2.23
CA ILE A 175 -7.38 29.74 -1.28
C ILE A 175 -6.48 30.77 -1.99
N MET A 176 -5.93 30.44 -3.16
CA MET A 176 -5.11 31.37 -3.93
C MET A 176 -5.87 32.66 -4.30
N HIS A 177 -7.17 32.54 -4.66
CA HIS A 177 -8.01 33.69 -4.97
C HIS A 177 -8.26 34.55 -3.71
N ALA A 178 -8.61 33.93 -2.58
CA ALA A 178 -8.84 34.65 -1.32
C ALA A 178 -7.60 35.42 -0.88
N ILE A 179 -6.43 34.78 -0.92
CA ILE A 179 -5.17 35.42 -0.51
C ILE A 179 -4.72 36.53 -1.49
N SER A 180 -5.06 36.41 -2.78
CA SER A 180 -4.74 37.46 -3.75
C SER A 180 -5.52 38.78 -3.51
N GLN A 181 -6.56 38.75 -2.68
CA GLN A 181 -7.30 39.93 -2.24
C GLN A 181 -6.67 40.61 -1.00
N GLU A 182 -5.75 39.93 -0.34
CA GLU A 182 -5.00 40.47 0.81
C GLU A 182 -3.61 40.93 0.35
N GLU A 183 -3.05 41.95 1.01
CA GLU A 183 -1.66 42.44 0.70
C GLU A 183 -0.57 41.45 1.18
N GLN A 184 -0.87 40.15 1.22
CA GLN A 184 0.05 39.09 1.63
C GLN A 184 0.64 38.41 0.39
N ASN A 185 1.92 38.06 0.45
CA ASN A 185 2.62 37.30 -0.59
C ASN A 185 2.67 35.82 -0.19
N PRO A 186 1.62 35.01 -0.51
CA PRO A 186 1.58 33.61 -0.14
C PRO A 186 2.56 32.79 -0.96
N VAL A 187 3.12 31.75 -0.35
CA VAL A 187 3.95 30.76 -1.03
C VAL A 187 3.23 29.41 -1.03
N VAL A 188 3.07 28.82 -2.21
CA VAL A 188 2.57 27.45 -2.38
C VAL A 188 3.75 26.51 -2.51
N VAL A 189 3.85 25.53 -1.60
CA VAL A 189 4.90 24.50 -1.65
C VAL A 189 4.28 23.18 -2.07
N SER A 190 4.78 22.61 -3.16
CA SER A 190 4.43 21.26 -3.60
C SER A 190 5.54 20.30 -3.22
N LEU A 191 5.19 19.24 -2.46
CA LEU A 191 6.12 18.19 -2.03
C LEU A 191 5.77 16.89 -2.74
N ASP A 192 6.78 16.23 -3.33
CA ASP A 192 6.66 14.90 -3.92
C ASP A 192 7.57 13.93 -3.19
N ILE A 193 7.03 12.75 -2.86
CA ILE A 193 7.79 11.71 -2.15
C ILE A 193 8.41 10.78 -3.19
N GLU A 194 9.73 10.81 -3.29
CA GLU A 194 10.45 9.93 -4.21
C GLU A 194 10.22 8.46 -3.87
N LYS A 195 9.75 7.68 -4.88
CA LYS A 195 9.49 6.23 -4.75
C LYS A 195 8.65 5.86 -3.52
N ALA A 196 7.65 6.67 -3.23
CA ALA A 196 6.81 6.60 -2.04
C ALA A 196 6.36 5.16 -1.66
N PHE A 197 5.87 4.39 -2.65
CA PHE A 197 5.46 3.00 -2.43
C PHE A 197 6.62 2.04 -2.16
N ASP A 198 7.79 2.32 -2.70
CA ASP A 198 8.94 1.41 -2.65
C ASP A 198 9.80 1.60 -1.40
N THR A 199 9.64 2.74 -0.69
CA THR A 199 10.50 3.12 0.46
C THR A 199 9.81 3.06 1.82
N LEU A 200 8.50 2.77 1.85
CA LEU A 200 7.73 2.72 3.09
C LEU A 200 8.18 1.59 4.01
N GLY A 201 8.61 1.91 5.23
CA GLY A 201 9.11 0.94 6.20
C GLY A 201 7.99 0.13 6.87
N TRP A 202 8.16 -1.19 7.01
CA TRP A 202 7.12 -2.06 7.57
C TRP A 202 6.91 -1.90 9.07
N VAL A 203 7.99 -1.60 9.82
CA VAL A 203 7.88 -1.26 11.24
C VAL A 203 7.00 -0.02 11.41
N TYR A 204 7.19 1.00 10.56
CA TYR A 204 6.36 2.19 10.56
C TYR A 204 4.90 1.89 10.27
N ILE A 205 4.60 1.07 9.23
CA ILE A 205 3.23 0.63 8.93
C ILE A 205 2.59 -0.02 10.16
N GLN A 206 3.30 -0.94 10.82
CA GLN A 206 2.77 -1.63 12.01
C GLN A 206 2.45 -0.66 13.14
N GLU A 207 3.33 0.28 13.43
CA GLU A 207 3.09 1.26 14.50
C GLU A 207 1.96 2.24 14.16
N VAL A 208 1.83 2.64 12.88
CA VAL A 208 0.68 3.44 12.42
C VAL A 208 -0.63 2.67 12.61
N LEU A 209 -0.69 1.40 12.22
CA LEU A 209 -1.90 0.57 12.41
C LEU A 209 -2.27 0.45 13.88
N LYS A 210 -1.29 0.27 14.77
CA LYS A 210 -1.53 0.27 16.24
C LYS A 210 -2.04 1.62 16.74
N ALA A 211 -1.45 2.73 16.28
CA ALA A 211 -1.88 4.08 16.67
C ALA A 211 -3.31 4.39 16.23
N LEU A 212 -3.74 3.85 15.09
CA LEU A 212 -5.11 3.92 14.55
C LEU A 212 -6.06 2.88 15.20
N GLN A 213 -5.57 2.08 16.16
CA GLN A 213 -6.31 1.04 16.91
C GLN A 213 -6.80 -0.13 16.05
N PHE A 214 -6.04 -0.54 15.03
CA PHE A 214 -6.30 -1.84 14.40
C PHE A 214 -6.08 -2.98 15.37
N GLY A 215 -6.92 -4.00 15.29
CA GLY A 215 -6.81 -5.19 16.12
C GLY A 215 -5.63 -6.11 15.73
N PRO A 216 -5.27 -7.06 16.62
CA PRO A 216 -4.10 -7.91 16.44
C PRO A 216 -4.19 -8.82 15.21
N ASN A 217 -5.38 -9.29 14.82
CA ASN A 217 -5.54 -10.19 13.67
C ASN A 217 -5.28 -9.46 12.36
N TYR A 218 -5.82 -8.24 12.19
CA TYR A 218 -5.56 -7.47 11.00
C TYR A 218 -4.08 -7.09 10.87
N ILE A 219 -3.44 -6.67 11.98
CA ILE A 219 -2.01 -6.38 12.03
C ILE A 219 -1.19 -7.64 11.71
N LYS A 220 -1.61 -8.83 12.20
CA LYS A 220 -0.97 -10.10 11.89
C LYS A 220 -1.04 -10.41 10.40
N TRP A 221 -2.17 -10.15 9.72
CA TRP A 221 -2.28 -10.29 8.27
C TRP A 221 -1.26 -9.41 7.53
N ILE A 222 -1.17 -8.14 7.91
CA ILE A 222 -0.20 -7.21 7.30
C ILE A 222 1.24 -7.70 7.53
N THR A 223 1.54 -8.16 8.74
CA THR A 223 2.86 -8.73 9.07
C THR A 223 3.15 -9.99 8.25
N THR A 224 2.18 -10.89 8.10
CA THR A 224 2.29 -12.12 7.31
C THR A 224 2.58 -11.83 5.83
N ILE A 225 1.89 -10.85 5.24
CA ILE A 225 2.09 -10.42 3.85
C ILE A 225 3.50 -9.88 3.62
N TYR A 226 4.07 -9.20 4.59
CA TYR A 226 5.42 -8.62 4.53
C TYR A 226 6.50 -9.50 5.18
N ASN A 227 6.18 -10.74 5.56
CA ASN A 227 7.17 -11.66 6.13
C ASN A 227 8.04 -12.27 5.02
N GLN A 228 9.30 -11.85 4.96
CA GLN A 228 10.34 -12.34 4.03
C GLN A 228 9.91 -12.41 2.54
N PRO A 229 9.25 -11.38 1.99
CA PRO A 229 8.87 -11.40 0.59
C PRO A 229 10.10 -11.35 -0.32
N GLN A 230 9.99 -12.04 -1.46
CA GLN A 230 11.06 -12.16 -2.44
C GLN A 230 10.68 -11.43 -3.73
N ALA A 231 11.68 -11.05 -4.52
CA ALA A 231 11.47 -10.53 -5.85
C ALA A 231 12.55 -10.97 -6.83
N ARG A 232 12.18 -11.05 -8.11
CA ARG A 232 13.08 -11.15 -9.26
C ARG A 232 12.82 -10.00 -10.21
N VAL A 233 13.82 -9.57 -10.95
CA VAL A 233 13.68 -8.52 -11.96
C VAL A 233 13.72 -9.13 -13.35
N LYS A 234 12.72 -8.81 -14.17
CA LYS A 234 12.64 -9.20 -15.58
C LYS A 234 13.01 -8.03 -16.47
N THR A 235 14.00 -8.25 -17.34
CA THR A 235 14.42 -7.31 -18.37
C THR A 235 14.54 -8.05 -19.70
N GLY A 236 13.62 -7.79 -20.64
CA GLY A 236 13.52 -8.58 -21.87
C GLY A 236 13.26 -10.06 -21.58
N HIS A 237 14.16 -10.93 -22.02
CA HIS A 237 14.08 -12.38 -21.78
C HIS A 237 14.84 -12.85 -20.53
N TYR A 238 15.58 -11.95 -19.88
CA TYR A 238 16.36 -12.27 -18.68
C TYR A 238 15.55 -12.08 -17.41
N ILE A 239 15.62 -13.06 -16.51
CA ILE A 239 15.09 -12.99 -15.15
C ILE A 239 16.26 -13.14 -14.18
N SER A 240 16.39 -12.23 -13.23
CA SER A 240 17.45 -12.24 -12.22
C SER A 240 17.26 -13.36 -11.18
N ASP A 241 18.31 -13.60 -10.39
CA ASP A 241 18.16 -14.33 -9.14
C ASP A 241 17.20 -13.60 -8.19
N SER A 242 16.58 -14.39 -7.29
CA SER A 242 15.70 -13.88 -6.25
C SER A 242 16.48 -13.07 -5.22
N PHE A 243 15.86 -12.03 -4.69
CA PHE A 243 16.37 -11.26 -3.57
C PHE A 243 15.24 -10.88 -2.60
N THR A 244 15.59 -10.72 -1.33
CA THR A 244 14.63 -10.35 -0.28
C THR A 244 14.32 -8.87 -0.35
N ILE A 245 13.04 -8.52 -0.20
CA ILE A 245 12.54 -7.17 -0.03
C ILE A 245 12.46 -6.91 1.48
N CYS A 246 12.89 -5.72 1.94
CA CYS A 246 12.88 -5.34 3.36
C CYS A 246 12.02 -4.11 3.65
N ARG A 247 11.46 -3.45 2.64
CA ARG A 247 10.56 -2.29 2.75
C ARG A 247 9.70 -2.11 1.52
N GLY A 248 8.76 -1.20 1.59
CA GLY A 248 7.88 -0.83 0.48
C GLY A 248 6.59 -1.63 0.45
N THR A 249 5.59 -1.06 -0.24
CA THR A 249 4.35 -1.72 -0.59
C THR A 249 4.39 -2.14 -2.05
N ARG A 250 3.87 -3.32 -2.36
CA ARG A 250 4.01 -3.90 -3.70
C ARG A 250 3.08 -3.20 -4.70
N GLN A 251 3.66 -2.55 -5.73
CA GLN A 251 2.90 -1.97 -6.83
C GLN A 251 2.22 -3.09 -7.64
N GLY A 252 0.90 -3.15 -7.57
CA GLY A 252 0.09 -4.24 -8.17
C GLY A 252 -0.72 -5.04 -7.14
N CYS A 253 -0.48 -4.84 -5.85
CA CYS A 253 -1.32 -5.38 -4.78
C CYS A 253 -2.56 -4.48 -4.56
N PRO A 254 -3.79 -5.04 -4.51
CA PRO A 254 -5.01 -4.25 -4.26
C PRO A 254 -5.02 -3.52 -2.92
N LEU A 255 -4.31 -4.02 -1.92
CA LEU A 255 -4.24 -3.46 -0.57
C LEU A 255 -3.25 -2.29 -0.46
N SER A 256 -2.15 -2.31 -1.25
CA SER A 256 -1.04 -1.37 -1.12
C SER A 256 -1.43 0.11 -1.16
N PRO A 257 -2.35 0.58 -2.03
CA PRO A 257 -2.75 1.99 -2.06
C PRO A 257 -3.38 2.46 -0.75
N MET A 258 -4.18 1.64 -0.11
CA MET A 258 -4.83 1.99 1.16
C MET A 258 -3.86 1.95 2.34
N ILE A 259 -2.95 0.98 2.38
CA ILE A 259 -1.86 0.95 3.39
C ILE A 259 -0.99 2.20 3.27
N PHE A 260 -0.67 2.60 2.03
CA PHE A 260 0.07 3.84 1.80
C PHE A 260 -0.70 5.07 2.29
N ALA A 261 -2.01 5.16 2.01
CA ALA A 261 -2.85 6.26 2.47
C ALA A 261 -2.88 6.36 4.01
N LEU A 262 -3.03 5.21 4.71
CA LEU A 262 -2.96 5.16 6.17
C LEU A 262 -1.58 5.60 6.70
N ALA A 263 -0.51 5.17 6.06
CA ALA A 263 0.85 5.51 6.44
C ALA A 263 1.17 7.02 6.25
N MET A 264 0.48 7.69 5.34
CA MET A 264 0.62 9.13 5.10
C MET A 264 -0.20 10.01 6.05
N GLU A 265 -1.23 9.45 6.71
CA GLU A 265 -2.11 10.23 7.59
C GLU A 265 -1.39 10.88 8.79
N PRO A 266 -0.43 10.21 9.48
CA PRO A 266 0.34 10.86 10.54
C PRO A 266 1.13 12.09 10.05
N LEU A 267 1.75 12.01 8.87
CA LEU A 267 2.45 13.16 8.28
C LEU A 267 1.48 14.30 7.98
N ALA A 268 0.35 13.99 7.35
CA ALA A 268 -0.69 14.96 7.04
C ALA A 268 -1.29 15.58 8.32
N CYS A 269 -1.51 14.78 9.37
CA CYS A 269 -1.93 15.25 10.69
C CYS A 269 -0.91 16.20 11.31
N SER A 270 0.38 15.84 11.28
CA SER A 270 1.46 16.70 11.79
C SER A 270 1.53 18.04 11.06
N LEU A 271 1.37 18.04 9.73
CA LEU A 271 1.34 19.26 8.93
C LEU A 271 0.13 20.14 9.29
N ARG A 272 -1.04 19.58 9.51
CA ARG A 272 -2.25 20.31 9.91
C ARG A 272 -2.12 20.91 11.30
N THR A 273 -1.63 20.16 12.28
CA THR A 273 -1.48 20.63 13.67
C THR A 273 -0.39 21.68 13.86
N ARG A 274 0.71 21.54 13.14
CA ARG A 274 1.81 22.53 13.15
C ARG A 274 1.55 23.72 12.23
N GLY A 275 0.60 23.60 11.31
CA GLY A 275 0.18 24.63 10.35
C GLY A 275 -0.38 25.89 11.00
N HIS A 276 -0.86 25.83 12.26
CA HIS A 276 -1.18 27.03 13.03
C HIS A 276 0.02 27.98 13.23
N GLN A 277 1.23 27.48 13.16
CA GLN A 277 2.46 28.31 13.12
C GLN A 277 2.74 28.90 11.73
N TRP A 278 2.12 28.34 10.65
CA TRP A 278 2.30 28.75 9.26
C TRP A 278 1.01 29.32 8.64
N ARG A 279 0.01 29.71 9.47
CA ARG A 279 -1.30 30.23 9.01
C ARG A 279 -1.80 29.57 7.70
N ILE A 280 -2.12 28.27 7.76
CA ILE A 280 -3.00 27.65 6.78
C ILE A 280 -4.41 27.76 7.38
N GLU A 281 -4.99 28.94 7.33
CA GLU A 281 -6.43 29.09 7.53
C GLU A 281 -7.11 28.60 6.26
N ALA A 282 -7.92 27.54 6.39
CA ALA A 282 -8.65 26.91 5.31
C ALA A 282 -10.07 27.48 5.22
#